data_6594aa759ac149014eed917685ddde42
#
_entry.id   6594aa759ac149014eed917685ddde42
#
_cell.length_a   1.000
_cell.length_b   1.000
_cell.length_c   1.000
_cell.angle_alpha   90.00
_cell.angle_beta   90.00
_cell.angle_gamma   90.00
#
_symmetry.space_group_name_H-M   'P 1'
#
loop_
_entity.id
_entity.type
_entity.pdbx_description
1 polymer ?
#
loop_
_entity_poly.entity_id
_entity_poly.type
_entity_poly.pdbx_seq_one_letter_code
_entity_poly.pdbx_strand_id
1 'polypeptide(L)'
;QSWYWYSGSDEERRARSFVIKSPDDGRTWSAPIFIDNTEFDTNECAIAEVEPGHLVAFMRTLRARNMWRSESRDYGQTWTALVQSTLSATCPLLMARGGALVLAARNGGGNMVTISFDSGHTWTKPRIILVGGMGSMIGLSDGRFLLAAVTWWGNPARIRAHVFRLTAYGPEPALEGYENLRYSSDLDLLWRDY
;
A
#
# COMPACT_ATOMS: atom_id res chain seq x y z
N GLN A 1 -11.98 -5.58 4.80
CA GLN A 1 -10.64 -5.83 5.31
C GLN A 1 -9.99 -6.98 4.54
N SER A 2 -8.70 -6.86 4.20
CA SER A 2 -7.91 -7.88 3.53
C SER A 2 -7.04 -8.66 4.51
N TRP A 3 -6.83 -9.93 4.21
CA TRP A 3 -6.03 -10.86 4.99
C TRP A 3 -5.29 -11.82 4.07
N TYR A 4 -4.38 -12.59 4.63
CA TYR A 4 -3.76 -13.73 3.95
C TYR A 4 -3.66 -14.93 4.89
N TRP A 5 -3.68 -16.10 4.32
CA TRP A 5 -3.63 -17.38 5.01
C TRP A 5 -2.46 -18.21 4.51
N TYR A 6 -1.82 -18.92 5.41
CA TYR A 6 -0.78 -19.90 5.08
C TYR A 6 -1.34 -21.31 5.19
N SER A 7 -1.07 -22.17 4.20
CA SER A 7 -1.40 -23.60 4.19
C SER A 7 -0.18 -24.41 3.77
N GLY A 8 -0.14 -25.69 4.15
CA GLY A 8 0.96 -26.62 3.84
C GLY A 8 2.03 -26.73 4.93
N SER A 9 2.97 -27.66 4.75
CA SER A 9 4.19 -27.77 5.54
C SER A 9 5.11 -26.57 5.31
N ASP A 10 6.15 -26.38 6.13
CA ASP A 10 7.08 -25.26 5.96
C ASP A 10 7.75 -25.22 4.57
N GLU A 11 7.94 -26.36 3.92
CA GLU A 11 8.51 -26.46 2.56
C GLU A 11 7.46 -26.20 1.47
N GLU A 12 6.17 -26.48 1.74
CA GLU A 12 5.04 -26.33 0.82
C GLU A 12 4.15 -25.13 1.16
N ARG A 13 4.58 -24.29 2.08
CA ARG A 13 3.81 -23.19 2.59
C ARG A 13 3.35 -22.25 1.48
N ARG A 14 2.04 -22.07 1.37
CA ARG A 14 1.39 -21.18 0.41
C ARG A 14 0.62 -20.10 1.15
N ALA A 15 0.80 -18.87 0.72
CA ALA A 15 -0.01 -17.76 1.18
C ALA A 15 -1.11 -17.46 0.14
N ARG A 16 -2.31 -17.14 0.63
CA ARG A 16 -3.43 -16.71 -0.21
C ARG A 16 -4.06 -15.46 0.38
N SER A 17 -4.24 -14.46 -0.46
CA SER A 17 -4.94 -13.23 -0.09
C SER A 17 -6.45 -13.40 -0.20
N PHE A 18 -7.19 -12.90 0.79
CA PHE A 18 -8.64 -12.93 0.81
C PHE A 18 -9.21 -11.66 1.45
N VAL A 19 -10.47 -11.41 1.24
CA VAL A 19 -11.23 -10.35 1.91
C VAL A 19 -12.34 -10.95 2.76
N ILE A 20 -12.68 -10.25 3.84
CA ILE A 20 -13.90 -10.44 4.60
C ILE A 20 -14.65 -9.11 4.61
N LYS A 21 -15.97 -9.16 4.62
CA LYS A 21 -16.86 -7.99 4.60
C LYS A 21 -17.73 -7.96 5.83
N SER A 22 -17.93 -6.77 6.36
CA SER A 22 -18.88 -6.52 7.42
C SER A 22 -19.97 -5.58 6.90
N PRO A 23 -21.26 -5.91 7.04
CA PRO A 23 -22.37 -5.03 6.70
C PRO A 23 -22.80 -4.12 7.86
N ASP A 24 -22.19 -4.27 9.04
CA ASP A 24 -22.69 -3.73 10.32
C ASP A 24 -21.56 -3.18 11.21
N ASP A 25 -20.62 -2.45 10.61
CA ASP A 25 -19.50 -1.79 11.30
C ASP A 25 -18.61 -2.75 12.13
N GLY A 26 -18.38 -3.95 11.60
CA GLY A 26 -17.46 -4.91 12.20
C GLY A 26 -18.07 -5.84 13.25
N ARG A 27 -19.40 -5.82 13.44
CA ARG A 27 -20.07 -6.71 14.40
C ARG A 27 -20.19 -8.13 13.88
N THR A 28 -20.47 -8.28 12.58
CA THR A 28 -20.45 -9.59 11.89
C THR A 28 -19.57 -9.53 10.64
N TRP A 29 -19.09 -10.68 10.21
CA TRP A 29 -18.17 -10.80 9.08
C TRP A 29 -18.58 -11.92 8.15
N SER A 30 -18.38 -11.71 6.85
CA SER A 30 -18.60 -12.74 5.83
C SER A 30 -17.59 -13.87 5.95
N ALA A 31 -17.89 -14.99 5.29
CA ALA A 31 -16.86 -15.98 4.95
C ALA A 31 -15.75 -15.35 4.09
N PRO A 32 -14.52 -15.88 4.12
CA PRO A 32 -13.44 -15.42 3.27
C PRO A 32 -13.77 -15.51 1.78
N ILE A 33 -13.49 -14.43 1.04
CA ILE A 33 -13.57 -14.36 -0.42
C ILE A 33 -12.14 -14.24 -0.93
N PHE A 34 -11.61 -15.27 -1.58
CA PHE A 34 -10.24 -15.27 -2.05
C PHE A 34 -10.07 -14.38 -3.29
N ILE A 35 -9.03 -13.55 -3.27
CA ILE A 35 -8.67 -12.68 -4.39
C ILE A 35 -7.89 -13.46 -5.44
N ASP A 36 -7.10 -14.43 -5.01
CA ASP A 36 -6.27 -15.26 -5.87
C ASP A 36 -6.80 -16.70 -6.00
N ASN A 37 -6.34 -17.36 -7.05
CA ASN A 37 -6.37 -18.82 -7.12
C ASN A 37 -5.14 -19.40 -6.41
N THR A 38 -5.01 -20.72 -6.34
CA THR A 38 -3.95 -21.41 -5.60
C THR A 38 -2.57 -21.35 -6.25
N GLU A 39 -2.42 -20.73 -7.42
CA GLU A 39 -1.17 -20.73 -8.20
C GLU A 39 -0.18 -19.69 -7.71
N PHE A 40 -0.68 -18.58 -7.16
CA PHE A 40 0.12 -17.45 -6.70
C PHE A 40 0.22 -17.46 -5.18
N ASP A 41 1.41 -17.19 -4.70
CA ASP A 41 1.74 -17.15 -3.26
C ASP A 41 1.64 -15.69 -2.79
N THR A 42 0.39 -15.17 -2.66
CA THR A 42 0.12 -13.76 -2.36
C THR A 42 -0.08 -13.50 -0.88
N ASN A 43 0.52 -12.44 -0.39
CA ASN A 43 0.36 -11.96 0.98
C ASN A 43 0.38 -10.41 1.02
N GLU A 44 0.34 -9.83 2.21
CA GLU A 44 0.42 -8.38 2.43
C GLU A 44 -0.47 -7.61 1.45
N CYS A 45 -1.77 -7.92 1.43
CA CYS A 45 -2.72 -7.32 0.51
C CYS A 45 -3.20 -5.95 1.01
N ALA A 46 -3.17 -4.96 0.13
CA ALA A 46 -3.83 -3.66 0.31
C ALA A 46 -4.93 -3.47 -0.73
N ILE A 47 -6.06 -2.88 -0.30
CA ILE A 47 -7.22 -2.66 -1.15
C ILE A 47 -7.69 -1.21 -0.99
N ALA A 48 -8.07 -0.60 -2.11
CA ALA A 48 -8.78 0.67 -2.13
C ALA A 48 -9.99 0.61 -3.05
N GLU A 49 -11.05 1.29 -2.67
CA GLU A 49 -12.20 1.56 -3.53
C GLU A 49 -11.92 2.82 -4.33
N VAL A 50 -11.82 2.70 -5.65
CA VAL A 50 -11.51 3.80 -6.58
C VAL A 50 -12.77 4.47 -7.12
N GLU A 51 -13.85 3.72 -7.22
CA GLU A 51 -15.21 4.16 -7.54
C GLU A 51 -16.19 3.25 -6.79
N PRO A 52 -17.45 3.64 -6.59
CA PRO A 52 -18.44 2.80 -5.92
C PRO A 52 -18.49 1.38 -6.51
N GLY A 53 -18.16 0.37 -5.69
CA GLY A 53 -18.10 -1.04 -6.08
C GLY A 53 -16.86 -1.46 -6.84
N HIS A 54 -16.02 -0.51 -7.31
CA HIS A 54 -14.77 -0.81 -8.00
C HIS A 54 -13.61 -0.80 -6.99
N LEU A 55 -13.13 -1.97 -6.64
CA LEU A 55 -11.99 -2.16 -5.75
C LEU A 55 -10.76 -2.56 -6.55
N VAL A 56 -9.62 -2.03 -6.14
CA VAL A 56 -8.30 -2.42 -6.67
C VAL A 56 -7.47 -2.98 -5.52
N ALA A 57 -6.86 -4.13 -5.74
CA ALA A 57 -6.01 -4.81 -4.78
C ALA A 57 -4.58 -4.93 -5.30
N PHE A 58 -3.60 -4.64 -4.44
CA PHE A 58 -2.20 -4.92 -4.66
C PHE A 58 -1.68 -5.87 -3.59
N MET A 59 -0.95 -6.89 -4.02
CA MET A 59 -0.48 -7.98 -3.16
C MET A 59 1.00 -8.23 -3.41
N ARG A 60 1.73 -8.41 -2.32
CA ARG A 60 3.07 -8.97 -2.40
C ARG A 60 2.99 -10.46 -2.72
N THR A 61 4.04 -10.98 -3.33
CA THR A 61 4.31 -12.42 -3.41
C THR A 61 5.71 -12.74 -2.91
N LEU A 62 5.89 -13.92 -2.36
CA LEU A 62 7.21 -14.41 -1.94
C LEU A 62 8.07 -14.89 -3.13
N ARG A 63 7.45 -15.11 -4.30
CA ARG A 63 8.10 -15.73 -5.47
C ARG A 63 8.51 -14.77 -6.56
N ALA A 64 8.07 -13.52 -6.51
CA ALA A 64 8.43 -12.50 -7.49
C ALA A 64 8.73 -11.17 -6.79
N ARG A 65 9.53 -10.34 -7.46
CA ARG A 65 9.85 -8.99 -6.94
C ARG A 65 8.69 -8.02 -7.12
N ASN A 66 7.97 -8.15 -8.22
CA ASN A 66 6.86 -7.27 -8.55
C ASN A 66 5.59 -7.73 -7.86
N MET A 67 4.81 -6.78 -7.38
CA MET A 67 3.50 -7.03 -6.79
C MET A 67 2.52 -7.53 -7.84
N TRP A 68 1.48 -8.21 -7.37
CA TRP A 68 0.33 -8.62 -8.17
C TRP A 68 -0.84 -7.68 -7.94
N ARG A 69 -1.64 -7.49 -8.98
CA ARG A 69 -2.83 -6.65 -8.98
C ARG A 69 -4.05 -7.46 -9.39
N SER A 70 -5.19 -7.18 -8.76
CA SER A 70 -6.52 -7.66 -9.12
C SER A 70 -7.55 -6.56 -8.93
N GLU A 71 -8.68 -6.67 -9.58
CA GLU A 71 -9.82 -5.76 -9.46
C GLU A 71 -11.11 -6.52 -9.15
N SER A 72 -12.00 -5.84 -8.46
CA SER A 72 -13.40 -6.23 -8.30
C SER A 72 -14.30 -5.08 -8.74
N ARG A 73 -15.43 -5.38 -9.36
CA ARG A 73 -16.46 -4.39 -9.73
C ARG A 73 -17.83 -4.66 -9.10
N ASP A 74 -17.83 -5.46 -8.06
CA ASP A 74 -19.02 -5.91 -7.33
C ASP A 74 -18.82 -5.87 -5.81
N TYR A 75 -18.11 -4.82 -5.34
CA TYR A 75 -17.80 -4.65 -3.92
C TYR A 75 -17.00 -5.83 -3.33
N GLY A 76 -16.10 -6.44 -4.11
CA GLY A 76 -15.23 -7.50 -3.64
C GLY A 76 -15.89 -8.90 -3.56
N GLN A 77 -16.99 -9.11 -4.27
CA GLN A 77 -17.61 -10.44 -4.35
C GLN A 77 -16.86 -11.35 -5.32
N THR A 78 -16.44 -10.79 -6.46
CA THR A 78 -15.60 -11.49 -7.43
C THR A 78 -14.37 -10.65 -7.77
N TRP A 79 -13.30 -11.30 -8.20
CA TRP A 79 -12.02 -10.69 -8.49
C TRP A 79 -11.49 -11.15 -9.85
N THR A 80 -10.85 -10.26 -10.58
CA THR A 80 -10.18 -10.59 -11.85
C THR A 80 -8.99 -11.50 -11.62
N ALA A 81 -8.54 -12.20 -12.66
CA ALA A 81 -7.26 -12.90 -12.64
C ALA A 81 -6.12 -11.95 -12.26
N LEU A 82 -5.14 -12.46 -11.52
CA LEU A 82 -3.98 -11.69 -11.10
C LEU A 82 -3.14 -11.26 -12.31
N VAL A 83 -2.77 -10.00 -12.32
CA VAL A 83 -1.83 -9.42 -13.30
C VAL A 83 -0.60 -8.89 -12.57
N GLN A 84 0.58 -9.21 -13.06
CA GLN A 84 1.81 -8.69 -12.48
C GLN A 84 1.93 -7.18 -12.76
N SER A 85 2.15 -6.41 -11.71
CA SER A 85 2.39 -4.96 -11.84
C SER A 85 3.85 -4.67 -12.21
N THR A 86 4.11 -3.44 -12.61
CA THR A 86 5.49 -2.96 -12.84
C THR A 86 6.21 -2.57 -11.55
N LEU A 87 5.50 -2.53 -10.43
CA LEU A 87 6.03 -2.06 -9.15
C LEU A 87 6.65 -3.20 -8.35
N SER A 88 7.94 -3.05 -8.05
CA SER A 88 8.69 -3.96 -7.19
C SER A 88 8.73 -3.42 -5.77
N ALA A 89 7.89 -3.96 -4.88
CA ALA A 89 7.81 -3.52 -3.50
C ALA A 89 7.14 -4.56 -2.59
N THR A 90 7.15 -4.28 -1.28
CA THR A 90 6.53 -5.09 -0.23
C THR A 90 5.72 -4.20 0.70
N CYS A 91 4.86 -4.79 1.53
CA CYS A 91 4.05 -4.07 2.51
C CYS A 91 3.25 -2.91 1.88
N PRO A 92 2.42 -3.17 0.85
CA PRO A 92 1.66 -2.11 0.21
C PRO A 92 0.64 -1.47 1.16
N LEU A 93 0.49 -0.16 1.03
CA LEU A 93 -0.59 0.64 1.58
C LEU A 93 -1.26 1.33 0.41
N LEU A 94 -2.57 1.24 0.31
CA LEU A 94 -3.31 1.74 -0.83
C LEU A 94 -4.44 2.65 -0.38
N MET A 95 -4.59 3.79 -1.03
CA MET A 95 -5.66 4.74 -0.75
C MET A 95 -6.13 5.42 -2.03
N ALA A 96 -7.44 5.45 -2.25
CA ALA A 96 -8.03 6.23 -3.33
C ALA A 96 -8.53 7.58 -2.79
N ARG A 97 -8.21 8.68 -3.46
CA ARG A 97 -8.67 10.01 -3.10
C ARG A 97 -8.56 10.97 -4.28
N GLY A 98 -9.62 11.75 -4.52
CA GLY A 98 -9.62 12.81 -5.53
C GLY A 98 -9.32 12.33 -6.95
N GLY A 99 -9.78 11.13 -7.32
CA GLY A 99 -9.52 10.52 -8.62
C GLY A 99 -8.12 9.89 -8.76
N ALA A 100 -7.33 9.93 -7.69
CA ALA A 100 -6.00 9.32 -7.67
C ALA A 100 -5.98 8.08 -6.77
N LEU A 101 -5.24 7.06 -7.18
CA LEU A 101 -4.87 5.91 -6.37
C LEU A 101 -3.42 6.10 -5.90
N VAL A 102 -3.24 6.19 -4.59
CA VAL A 102 -1.94 6.40 -3.95
C VAL A 102 -1.46 5.07 -3.40
N LEU A 103 -0.27 4.66 -3.79
CA LEU A 103 0.38 3.49 -3.24
C LEU A 103 1.63 3.93 -2.50
N ALA A 104 1.69 3.59 -1.21
CA ALA A 104 2.92 3.61 -0.44
C ALA A 104 3.36 2.17 -0.18
N ALA A 105 4.64 1.88 -0.35
CA ALA A 105 5.16 0.52 -0.17
C ALA A 105 6.64 0.55 0.20
N ARG A 106 7.13 -0.52 0.81
CA ARG A 106 8.55 -0.64 1.12
C ARG A 106 9.33 -1.13 -0.09
N ASN A 107 10.37 -0.37 -0.48
CA ASN A 107 11.31 -0.75 -1.51
C ASN A 107 12.74 -0.40 -1.07
N GLY A 108 13.65 -1.38 -1.12
CA GLY A 108 15.04 -1.19 -0.70
C GLY A 108 15.17 -0.86 0.79
N GLY A 109 15.48 0.35 1.16
CA GLY A 109 15.63 0.80 2.55
C GLY A 109 14.58 1.81 2.99
N GLY A 110 13.52 2.05 2.19
CA GLY A 110 12.57 3.10 2.48
C GLY A 110 11.14 2.80 2.04
N ASN A 111 10.26 3.72 2.38
CA ASN A 111 8.90 3.73 1.90
C ASN A 111 8.82 4.64 0.68
N MET A 112 8.56 4.03 -0.48
CA MET A 112 8.25 4.75 -1.69
C MET A 112 6.78 5.13 -1.72
N VAL A 113 6.47 6.24 -2.39
CA VAL A 113 5.11 6.62 -2.75
C VAL A 113 5.04 6.85 -4.26
N THR A 114 3.97 6.39 -4.88
CA THR A 114 3.65 6.62 -6.28
C THR A 114 2.15 6.81 -6.44
N ILE A 115 1.74 7.42 -7.55
CA ILE A 115 0.37 7.81 -7.81
C ILE A 115 -0.07 7.23 -9.16
N SER A 116 -1.28 6.71 -9.21
CA SER A 116 -1.94 6.31 -10.44
C SER A 116 -3.22 7.12 -10.63
N PHE A 117 -3.51 7.53 -11.85
CA PHE A 117 -4.74 8.21 -12.24
C PHE A 117 -5.65 7.32 -13.12
N ASP A 118 -5.29 6.06 -13.27
CA ASP A 118 -5.98 5.06 -14.09
C ASP A 118 -6.21 3.75 -13.33
N SER A 119 -6.55 3.86 -12.06
CA SER A 119 -6.87 2.73 -11.17
C SER A 119 -5.73 1.70 -11.04
N GLY A 120 -4.48 2.15 -11.11
CA GLY A 120 -3.30 1.32 -10.86
C GLY A 120 -2.78 0.59 -12.10
N HIS A 121 -3.17 1.01 -13.31
CA HIS A 121 -2.59 0.48 -14.55
C HIS A 121 -1.23 1.11 -14.85
N THR A 122 -1.13 2.43 -14.73
CA THR A 122 0.13 3.16 -14.85
C THR A 122 0.42 3.99 -13.60
N TRP A 123 1.69 4.31 -13.37
CA TRP A 123 2.16 4.96 -12.16
C TRP A 123 3.13 6.10 -12.47
N THR A 124 3.07 7.16 -11.70
CA THR A 124 4.13 8.17 -11.69
C THR A 124 5.44 7.54 -11.23
N LYS A 125 6.56 8.21 -11.50
CA LYS A 125 7.88 7.75 -11.00
C LYS A 125 7.82 7.63 -9.47
N PRO A 126 8.09 6.45 -8.88
CA PRO A 126 8.09 6.30 -7.42
C PRO A 126 9.15 7.19 -6.78
N ARG A 127 8.83 7.74 -5.60
CA ARG A 127 9.77 8.51 -4.77
C ARG A 127 9.87 7.90 -3.37
N ILE A 128 11.07 7.76 -2.85
CA ILE A 128 11.27 7.44 -1.44
C ILE A 128 10.99 8.69 -0.63
N ILE A 129 10.01 8.63 0.25
CA ILE A 129 9.63 9.76 1.11
C ILE A 129 9.93 9.52 2.59
N LEU A 130 10.24 8.30 2.98
CA LEU A 130 10.55 7.96 4.37
C LEU A 130 11.46 6.73 4.44
N VAL A 131 12.61 6.86 5.07
CA VAL A 131 13.48 5.71 5.39
C VAL A 131 12.90 4.97 6.58
N GLY A 132 12.69 3.67 6.45
CA GLY A 132 12.13 2.85 7.53
C GLY A 132 11.52 1.55 7.04
N GLY A 133 10.93 0.83 7.98
CA GLY A 133 10.25 -0.44 7.76
C GLY A 133 8.80 -0.29 7.34
N MET A 134 7.93 -1.08 7.98
CA MET A 134 6.50 -1.01 7.73
C MET A 134 5.91 0.30 8.25
N GLY A 135 4.94 0.83 7.51
CA GLY A 135 4.28 2.08 7.83
C GLY A 135 2.76 1.99 7.78
N SER A 136 2.15 3.12 8.04
CA SER A 136 0.71 3.36 7.87
C SER A 136 0.52 4.72 7.19
N MET A 137 -0.50 4.83 6.34
CA MET A 137 -0.80 6.05 5.60
C MET A 137 -2.24 6.45 5.85
N ILE A 138 -2.48 7.75 6.04
CA ILE A 138 -3.81 8.34 6.16
C ILE A 138 -3.93 9.58 5.28
N GLY A 139 -5.15 9.84 4.82
CA GLY A 139 -5.51 11.11 4.19
C GLY A 139 -5.92 12.14 5.25
N LEU A 140 -5.37 13.35 5.16
CA LEU A 140 -5.72 14.48 6.03
C LEU A 140 -6.92 15.25 5.46
N SER A 141 -7.64 15.98 6.32
CA SER A 141 -8.85 16.72 5.91
C SER A 141 -8.58 17.80 4.86
N ASP A 142 -7.36 18.34 4.83
CA ASP A 142 -6.92 19.39 3.90
C ASP A 142 -6.41 18.87 2.55
N GLY A 143 -6.55 17.59 2.27
CA GLY A 143 -6.15 16.98 1.00
C GLY A 143 -4.76 16.38 1.00
N ARG A 144 -3.96 16.64 2.03
CA ARG A 144 -2.63 16.06 2.20
C ARG A 144 -2.71 14.63 2.72
N PHE A 145 -1.55 13.97 2.76
CA PHE A 145 -1.38 12.62 3.29
C PHE A 145 -0.28 12.63 4.36
N LEU A 146 -0.45 11.80 5.36
CA LEU A 146 0.57 11.50 6.34
C LEU A 146 0.96 10.03 6.22
N LEU A 147 2.24 9.77 6.03
CA LEU A 147 2.84 8.44 6.11
C LEU A 147 3.70 8.37 7.36
N ALA A 148 3.43 7.41 8.22
CA ALA A 148 4.24 7.12 9.39
C ALA A 148 4.85 5.72 9.27
N ALA A 149 6.13 5.56 9.62
CA ALA A 149 6.81 4.27 9.56
C ALA A 149 7.80 4.10 10.71
N VAL A 150 8.01 2.85 11.10
CA VAL A 150 9.03 2.46 12.09
C VAL A 150 10.39 2.45 11.41
N THR A 151 11.37 3.10 12.01
CA THR A 151 12.77 2.97 11.58
C THR A 151 13.40 1.81 12.32
N TRP A 152 13.74 0.75 11.60
CA TRP A 152 14.45 -0.41 12.17
C TRP A 152 15.95 -0.15 12.40
N TRP A 153 16.47 0.90 11.76
CA TRP A 153 17.87 1.28 11.77
C TRP A 153 18.12 2.24 12.93
N GLY A 154 18.76 1.74 13.94
CA GLY A 154 19.13 2.49 15.13
C GLY A 154 18.47 1.94 16.41
N ASN A 155 19.19 2.05 17.50
CA ASN A 155 18.70 1.74 18.85
C ASN A 155 18.62 3.06 19.63
N PRO A 156 17.43 3.49 20.07
CA PRO A 156 16.13 2.81 19.97
C PRO A 156 15.46 2.97 18.62
N ALA A 157 14.56 2.02 18.27
CA ALA A 157 13.65 2.15 17.13
C ALA A 157 12.79 3.42 17.29
N ARG A 158 12.55 4.13 16.19
CA ARG A 158 11.78 5.38 16.19
C ARG A 158 10.62 5.28 15.20
N ILE A 159 9.54 5.98 15.49
CA ILE A 159 8.50 6.26 14.51
C ILE A 159 8.85 7.60 13.86
N ARG A 160 8.86 7.61 12.54
CA ARG A 160 8.97 8.82 11.73
C ARG A 160 7.70 9.02 10.93
N ALA A 161 7.31 10.27 10.75
CA ALA A 161 6.15 10.65 9.94
C ALA A 161 6.55 11.69 8.91
N HIS A 162 5.87 11.66 7.77
CA HIS A 162 6.08 12.61 6.69
C HIS A 162 4.74 13.03 6.10
N VAL A 163 4.55 14.31 5.87
CA VAL A 163 3.35 14.88 5.25
C VAL A 163 3.67 15.25 3.81
N PHE A 164 2.82 14.85 2.89
CA PHE A 164 2.96 15.11 1.47
C PHE A 164 1.63 15.43 0.80
N ARG A 165 1.68 16.09 -0.34
CA ARG A 165 0.56 16.30 -1.25
C ARG A 165 0.78 15.57 -2.57
N LEU A 166 -0.31 15.37 -3.30
CA LEU A 166 -0.25 14.79 -4.64
C LEU A 166 -0.12 15.89 -5.68
N THR A 167 0.72 15.64 -6.66
CA THR A 167 0.81 16.45 -7.89
C THR A 167 0.69 15.54 -9.11
N ALA A 168 0.50 16.12 -10.29
CA ALA A 168 0.50 15.36 -11.54
C ALA A 168 1.83 14.61 -11.81
N TYR A 169 2.91 15.03 -11.14
CA TYR A 169 4.26 14.46 -11.30
C TYR A 169 4.67 13.49 -10.20
N GLY A 170 3.82 13.34 -9.17
CA GLY A 170 4.10 12.46 -8.04
C GLY A 170 3.87 13.14 -6.68
N PRO A 171 4.25 12.45 -5.58
CA PRO A 171 4.15 13.03 -4.24
C PRO A 171 5.19 14.13 -4.04
N GLU A 172 4.80 15.21 -3.34
CA GLU A 172 5.70 16.30 -2.94
C GLU A 172 5.58 16.60 -1.45
N PRO A 173 6.68 17.01 -0.77
CA PRO A 173 6.62 17.45 0.63
C PRO A 173 5.59 18.55 0.82
N ALA A 174 4.86 18.50 1.95
CA ALA A 174 3.85 19.50 2.28
C ALA A 174 3.77 19.68 3.79
N LEU A 175 4.81 20.31 4.34
CA LEU A 175 5.04 20.41 5.79
C LEU A 175 4.39 21.63 6.45
N GLU A 176 3.76 22.50 5.67
CA GLU A 176 3.11 23.71 6.19
C GLU A 176 2.10 23.37 7.30
N GLY A 177 2.26 23.95 8.46
CA GLY A 177 1.48 23.68 9.67
C GLY A 177 1.96 22.47 10.49
N TYR A 178 3.04 21.81 10.06
CA TYR A 178 3.67 20.69 10.75
C TYR A 178 5.14 20.95 11.07
N GLU A 179 5.56 22.21 11.11
CA GLU A 179 6.94 22.65 11.32
C GLU A 179 7.49 22.22 12.69
N ASN A 180 6.58 21.96 13.65
CA ASN A 180 6.94 21.47 14.98
C ASN A 180 7.26 19.97 15.03
N LEU A 181 6.96 19.22 13.97
CA LEU A 181 7.48 17.86 13.84
C LEU A 181 8.98 17.99 13.60
N ARG A 182 9.78 17.71 14.62
CA ARG A 182 11.25 17.73 14.52
C ARG A 182 11.68 16.63 13.55
N TYR A 183 11.94 17.04 12.32
CA TYR A 183 12.61 16.20 11.34
C TYR A 183 14.09 16.17 11.65
N SER A 184 14.72 15.00 11.57
CA SER A 184 16.17 14.95 11.57
C SER A 184 16.70 15.63 10.30
N SER A 185 17.88 16.24 10.39
CA SER A 185 18.59 16.87 9.27
C SER A 185 18.84 16.00 8.04
N ASP A 186 18.43 14.74 8.10
CA ASP A 186 18.55 13.76 7.02
C ASP A 186 17.39 13.83 5.99
N LEU A 187 16.46 14.78 6.13
CA LEU A 187 15.31 14.92 5.23
C LEU A 187 15.69 15.23 3.78
N ASP A 188 16.74 15.98 3.56
CA ASP A 188 17.25 16.29 2.22
C ASP A 188 17.73 15.05 1.45
N LEU A 189 17.98 13.96 2.17
CA LEU A 189 18.39 12.68 1.59
C LEU A 189 17.19 11.77 1.24
N LEU A 190 15.97 12.09 1.73
CA LEU A 190 14.80 11.22 1.62
C LEU A 190 14.02 11.36 0.31
N TRP A 191 14.15 12.52 -0.34
CA TRP A 191 13.53 12.80 -1.63
C TRP A 191 14.45 12.40 -2.79
N ARG A 192 14.84 11.14 -2.82
CA ARG A 192 15.64 10.60 -3.92
C ARG A 192 14.72 10.03 -4.99
N ASP A 193 15.01 10.37 -6.22
CA ASP A 193 14.46 9.70 -7.39
C ASP A 193 15.03 8.27 -7.46
N TYR A 194 14.15 7.32 -7.71
CA TYR A 194 14.50 5.93 -8.01
C TYR A 194 14.81 5.76 -9.48
#